data_d813d98945e568707ce0842e2f83ec59
#
_entry.id   d813d98945e568707ce0842e2f83ec59
#
_cell.length_a   1.000
_cell.length_b   1.000
_cell.length_c   1.000
_cell.angle_alpha   90.00
_cell.angle_beta   90.00
_cell.angle_gamma   90.00
#
_symmetry.space_group_name_H-M   'P 1'
#
loop_
_entity.id
_entity.type
_entity.pdbx_description
1 polymer ?
#
loop_
_entity_poly.entity_id
_entity_poly.type
_entity_poly.pdbx_seq_one_letter_code
_entity_poly.pdbx_strand_id
1 'polypeptide(L)'
;MTTKEVMKTAARNIPAITTKAQTGAYWQAEGQAWREAFIVLPAGLVAQDLTDYPEEVFRLIQQSRQHALRRLDKIFCLAADGTWALEARVGFADMSRVVLVKPAVIQLPDPRDAGLYRDETYAVEPFPGGYALMNIRNGARVGNQVYANAAQAKSAALSQYATKVA
;
A
#
# COMPACT_ATOMS: atom_id res chain seq x y z
N MET A 1 -18.30 -28.05 25.34
CA MET A 1 -16.86 -27.79 25.10
C MET A 1 -16.61 -27.95 23.60
N THR A 2 -16.59 -26.89 22.84
CA THR A 2 -16.46 -26.93 21.39
C THR A 2 -15.03 -26.56 21.04
N THR A 3 -14.28 -27.56 20.62
CA THR A 3 -12.89 -27.45 20.21
C THR A 3 -12.84 -26.64 18.93
N LYS A 4 -12.36 -25.39 18.98
CA LYS A 4 -11.96 -24.62 17.80
C LYS A 4 -10.75 -25.32 17.19
N GLU A 5 -10.94 -26.07 16.13
CA GLU A 5 -9.88 -26.48 15.23
C GLU A 5 -9.27 -25.22 14.61
N VAL A 6 -8.12 -24.83 15.13
CA VAL A 6 -7.25 -23.86 14.48
C VAL A 6 -6.72 -24.54 13.23
N MET A 7 -7.34 -24.28 12.09
CA MET A 7 -6.75 -24.61 10.80
C MET A 7 -5.38 -23.95 10.72
N LYS A 8 -4.36 -24.79 10.84
CA LYS A 8 -2.96 -24.44 10.64
C LYS A 8 -2.78 -24.13 9.15
N THR A 9 -3.09 -22.89 8.77
CA THR A 9 -2.82 -22.38 7.42
C THR A 9 -1.34 -22.63 7.16
N ALA A 10 -1.01 -23.24 6.03
CA ALA A 10 0.37 -23.51 5.62
C ALA A 10 1.22 -22.27 5.90
N ALA A 11 2.31 -22.44 6.65
CA ALA A 11 3.15 -21.34 7.11
C ALA A 11 3.66 -20.55 5.88
N ARG A 12 3.04 -19.43 5.58
CA ARG A 12 3.51 -18.48 4.59
C ARG A 12 4.84 -17.96 5.10
N ASN A 13 5.87 -18.03 4.29
CA ASN A 13 7.17 -17.46 4.63
C ASN A 13 7.04 -15.93 4.59
N ILE A 14 6.85 -15.32 5.75
CA ILE A 14 6.66 -13.87 5.89
C ILE A 14 8.05 -13.21 5.82
N PRO A 15 8.31 -12.34 4.83
CA PRO A 15 9.58 -11.65 4.71
C PRO A 15 9.80 -10.71 5.91
N ALA A 16 10.92 -10.82 6.60
CA ALA A 16 11.29 -9.89 7.66
C ALA A 16 11.98 -8.65 7.08
N ILE A 17 11.72 -7.48 7.66
CA ILE A 17 12.34 -6.22 7.29
C ILE A 17 13.79 -6.21 7.75
N THR A 18 14.73 -6.00 6.84
CA THR A 18 16.17 -5.92 7.15
C THR A 18 16.59 -4.47 7.44
N THR A 19 17.60 -4.32 8.31
CA THR A 19 18.07 -3.00 8.74
C THR A 19 18.82 -2.19 7.68
N LYS A 20 19.36 -2.84 6.64
CA LYS A 20 20.29 -2.21 5.69
C LYS A 20 19.67 -1.48 4.51
N ALA A 21 18.54 -1.95 4.01
CA ALA A 21 17.99 -1.44 2.75
C ALA A 21 16.57 -0.89 2.86
N GLN A 22 15.91 -1.07 3.98
CA GLN A 22 14.47 -0.94 4.08
C GLN A 22 13.98 -0.03 5.21
N THR A 23 14.86 0.36 6.11
CA THR A 23 14.57 1.36 7.14
C THR A 23 14.90 2.73 6.60
N GLY A 24 13.88 3.55 6.44
CA GLY A 24 14.03 4.97 6.20
C GLY A 24 14.57 5.71 7.42
N ALA A 25 14.68 7.02 7.30
CA ALA A 25 15.18 7.87 8.36
C ALA A 25 14.26 7.82 9.59
N TYR A 26 14.86 7.66 10.76
CA TYR A 26 14.21 8.00 12.01
C TYR A 26 14.33 9.51 12.22
N TRP A 27 13.20 10.15 12.43
CA TRP A 27 13.16 11.56 12.72
C TRP A 27 12.54 11.81 14.10
N GLN A 28 13.16 12.67 14.88
CA GLN A 28 12.63 13.12 16.15
C GLN A 28 12.89 14.62 16.25
N ALA A 29 11.82 15.43 16.26
CA ALA A 29 11.95 16.84 16.51
C ALA A 29 12.26 17.11 17.97
N GLU A 30 12.90 18.23 18.23
CA GLU A 30 13.18 18.67 19.59
C GLU A 30 11.89 18.77 20.42
N GLY A 31 11.91 18.24 21.63
CA GLY A 31 10.76 18.19 22.52
C GLY A 31 9.73 17.09 22.24
N GLN A 32 9.88 16.27 21.21
CA GLN A 32 9.00 15.13 20.99
C GLN A 32 9.36 13.92 21.86
N ALA A 33 8.32 13.30 22.44
CA ALA A 33 8.47 12.08 23.22
C ALA A 33 8.57 10.81 22.37
N TRP A 34 8.35 10.88 21.06
CA TRP A 34 8.37 9.76 20.12
C TRP A 34 9.21 10.08 18.89
N ARG A 35 9.62 9.03 18.20
CA ARG A 35 10.29 9.11 16.90
C ARG A 35 9.29 8.78 15.79
N GLU A 36 9.57 9.27 14.59
CA GLU A 36 8.88 8.81 13.37
C GLU A 36 9.84 7.95 12.55
N ALA A 37 9.37 6.77 12.13
CA ALA A 37 10.13 5.84 11.31
C ALA A 37 9.41 5.65 9.98
N PHE A 38 10.12 5.94 8.90
CA PHE A 38 9.69 5.60 7.54
C PHE A 38 10.36 4.28 7.13
N ILE A 39 9.55 3.31 6.74
CA ILE A 39 10.01 1.94 6.45
C ILE A 39 9.51 1.54 5.07
N VAL A 40 10.41 1.19 4.15
CA VAL A 40 10.06 0.57 2.88
C VAL A 40 10.03 -0.94 3.09
N LEU A 41 8.88 -1.54 2.82
CA LEU A 41 8.65 -2.96 3.04
C LEU A 41 9.31 -3.81 1.94
N PRO A 42 9.76 -5.03 2.26
CA PRO A 42 10.20 -5.98 1.23
C PRO A 42 9.02 -6.42 0.35
N ALA A 43 9.31 -6.81 -0.88
CA ALA A 43 8.31 -7.35 -1.78
C ALA A 43 7.66 -8.62 -1.20
N GLY A 44 6.37 -8.79 -1.47
CA GLY A 44 5.59 -9.95 -1.04
C GLY A 44 4.90 -9.81 0.32
N LEU A 45 5.12 -8.71 1.07
CA LEU A 45 4.32 -8.38 2.24
C LEU A 45 2.99 -7.77 1.82
N VAL A 46 1.94 -8.13 2.55
CA VAL A 46 0.62 -7.49 2.48
C VAL A 46 0.32 -6.78 3.80
N ALA A 47 -0.59 -5.81 3.77
CA ALA A 47 -0.93 -5.02 4.95
C ALA A 47 -1.38 -5.89 6.14
N GLN A 48 -2.06 -7.01 5.86
CA GLN A 48 -2.51 -7.97 6.86
C GLN A 48 -1.34 -8.62 7.62
N ASP A 49 -0.20 -8.87 6.97
CA ASP A 49 0.97 -9.46 7.63
C ASP A 49 1.50 -8.55 8.76
N LEU A 50 1.42 -7.22 8.58
CA LEU A 50 1.88 -6.26 9.59
C LEU A 50 0.96 -6.19 10.80
N THR A 51 -0.33 -6.52 10.63
CA THR A 51 -1.32 -6.53 11.71
C THR A 51 -1.38 -7.86 12.45
N ASP A 52 -1.27 -8.96 11.72
CA ASP A 52 -1.43 -10.31 12.27
C ASP A 52 -0.12 -10.90 12.81
N TYR A 53 1.01 -10.54 12.19
CA TYR A 53 2.34 -11.09 12.48
C TYR A 53 3.42 -10.01 12.63
N PRO A 54 3.17 -8.93 13.39
CA PRO A 54 4.13 -7.82 13.50
C PRO A 54 5.49 -8.27 14.10
N GLU A 55 5.48 -9.26 14.99
CA GLU A 55 6.71 -9.83 15.57
C GLU A 55 7.61 -10.48 14.52
N GLU A 56 7.05 -11.15 13.51
CA GLU A 56 7.83 -11.77 12.45
C GLU A 56 8.37 -10.73 11.47
N VAL A 57 7.51 -9.79 11.07
CA VAL A 57 7.86 -8.72 10.13
C VAL A 57 8.97 -7.84 10.69
N PHE A 58 8.87 -7.41 11.96
CA PHE A 58 9.81 -6.48 12.58
C PHE A 58 10.97 -7.15 13.33
N ARG A 59 11.05 -8.47 13.34
CA ARG A 59 12.04 -9.25 14.10
C ARG A 59 13.48 -8.77 13.91
N LEU A 60 13.92 -8.59 12.67
CA LEU A 60 15.30 -8.19 12.38
C LEU A 60 15.59 -6.74 12.75
N ILE A 61 14.60 -5.86 12.63
CA ILE A 61 14.71 -4.47 13.10
C ILE A 61 14.89 -4.43 14.61
N GLN A 62 14.12 -5.25 15.36
CA GLN A 62 14.18 -5.27 16.82
C GLN A 62 15.52 -5.81 17.36
N GLN A 63 16.24 -6.58 16.61
CA GLN A 63 17.60 -7.02 16.95
C GLN A 63 18.66 -5.94 16.77
N SER A 64 18.33 -4.84 16.12
CA SER A 64 19.26 -3.71 15.91
C SER A 64 19.17 -2.71 17.05
N ARG A 65 20.29 -2.42 17.71
CA ARG A 65 20.34 -1.38 18.76
C ARG A 65 19.95 0.01 18.24
N GLN A 66 20.26 0.30 17.00
CA GLN A 66 20.07 1.63 16.40
C GLN A 66 18.68 1.80 15.79
N HIS A 67 18.14 0.75 15.18
CA HIS A 67 16.90 0.81 14.39
C HIS A 67 15.69 0.19 15.10
N ALA A 68 15.87 -0.42 16.27
CA ALA A 68 14.77 -1.00 17.02
C ALA A 68 13.66 0.02 17.29
N LEU A 69 12.44 -0.40 17.00
CA LEU A 69 11.24 0.37 17.31
C LEU A 69 11.08 0.45 18.83
N ARG A 70 10.54 1.55 19.31
CA ARG A 70 10.27 1.81 20.72
C ARG A 70 8.79 2.11 20.94
N ARG A 71 8.33 1.92 22.16
CA ARG A 71 6.99 2.35 22.53
C ARG A 71 6.78 3.81 22.19
N LEU A 72 5.62 4.16 21.66
CA LEU A 72 5.16 5.45 21.16
C LEU A 72 5.74 5.87 19.81
N ASP A 73 6.71 5.17 19.23
CA ASP A 73 7.16 5.49 17.88
C ASP A 73 5.97 5.48 16.91
N LYS A 74 5.95 6.44 16.00
CA LYS A 74 5.06 6.45 14.85
C LYS A 74 5.77 5.78 13.70
N ILE A 75 5.11 4.84 13.04
CA ILE A 75 5.66 4.17 11.87
C ILE A 75 4.81 4.48 10.64
N PHE A 76 5.48 4.66 9.53
CA PHE A 76 4.90 4.73 8.20
C PHE A 76 5.59 3.67 7.33
N CYS A 77 4.86 2.62 7.00
CA CYS A 77 5.35 1.49 6.21
C CYS A 77 4.82 1.61 4.78
N LEU A 78 5.70 1.78 3.80
CA LEU A 78 5.36 1.86 2.39
C LEU A 78 5.58 0.50 1.73
N ALA A 79 4.60 -0.01 1.01
CA ALA A 79 4.74 -1.21 0.20
C ALA A 79 5.85 -1.07 -0.86
N ALA A 80 6.52 -2.16 -1.19
CA ALA A 80 7.62 -2.15 -2.18
C ALA A 80 7.19 -1.66 -3.57
N ASP A 81 5.94 -1.90 -3.94
CA ASP A 81 5.34 -1.48 -5.21
C ASP A 81 4.68 -0.08 -5.14
N GLY A 82 4.65 0.54 -3.97
CA GLY A 82 4.07 1.87 -3.76
C GLY A 82 2.55 1.93 -3.83
N THR A 83 1.85 0.79 -3.86
CA THR A 83 0.39 0.75 -4.04
C THR A 83 -0.39 0.99 -2.75
N TRP A 84 0.23 0.77 -1.61
CA TRP A 84 -0.37 1.02 -0.30
C TRP A 84 0.68 1.40 0.73
N ALA A 85 0.22 2.02 1.80
CA ALA A 85 1.02 2.29 3.00
C ALA A 85 0.24 1.91 4.26
N LEU A 86 0.95 1.70 5.36
CA LEU A 86 0.36 1.49 6.68
C LEU A 86 0.94 2.51 7.65
N GLU A 87 0.07 3.25 8.31
CA GLU A 87 0.43 4.13 9.42
C GLU A 87 -0.03 3.49 10.73
N ALA A 88 0.86 3.48 11.74
CA ALA A 88 0.53 2.95 13.05
C ALA A 88 1.39 3.59 14.15
N ARG A 89 0.98 3.39 15.40
CA ARG A 89 1.83 3.63 16.56
C ARG A 89 2.28 2.33 17.19
N VAL A 90 3.49 2.35 17.73
CA VAL A 90 4.02 1.23 18.50
C VAL A 90 3.50 1.34 19.93
N GLY A 91 2.59 0.44 20.30
CA GLY A 91 2.05 0.36 21.67
C GLY A 91 2.99 -0.31 22.64
N PHE A 92 3.68 -1.35 22.17
CA PHE A 92 4.69 -2.08 22.92
C PHE A 92 5.79 -2.56 21.97
N ALA A 93 7.04 -2.54 22.44
CA ALA A 93 8.17 -3.12 21.73
C ALA A 93 9.25 -3.58 22.71
N ASP A 94 9.79 -4.77 22.48
CA ASP A 94 11.00 -5.32 23.09
C ASP A 94 11.88 -5.98 22.01
N MET A 95 12.90 -6.74 22.41
CA MET A 95 13.83 -7.38 21.47
C MET A 95 13.18 -8.48 20.60
N SER A 96 12.02 -8.98 20.97
CA SER A 96 11.35 -10.11 20.32
C SER A 96 9.97 -9.78 19.78
N ARG A 97 9.33 -8.73 20.28
CA ARG A 97 7.93 -8.45 20.03
C ARG A 97 7.66 -6.98 19.75
N VAL A 98 6.80 -6.75 18.78
CA VAL A 98 6.24 -5.43 18.46
C VAL A 98 4.72 -5.55 18.45
N VAL A 99 4.03 -4.61 19.07
CA VAL A 99 2.57 -4.50 19.03
C VAL A 99 2.20 -3.16 18.44
N LEU A 100 1.46 -3.19 17.34
CA LEU A 100 0.96 -1.99 16.68
C LEU A 100 -0.41 -1.60 17.24
N VAL A 101 -0.62 -0.30 17.38
CA VAL A 101 -1.88 0.29 17.84
C VAL A 101 -2.46 1.16 16.74
N LYS A 102 -3.75 0.98 16.49
CA LYS A 102 -4.51 1.70 15.47
C LYS A 102 -3.84 1.68 14.10
N PRO A 103 -3.48 0.50 13.56
CA PRO A 103 -2.96 0.42 12.21
C PRO A 103 -4.02 0.92 11.21
N ALA A 104 -3.63 1.82 10.34
CA ALA A 104 -4.47 2.35 9.27
C ALA A 104 -3.80 2.07 7.93
N VAL A 105 -4.49 1.34 7.06
CA VAL A 105 -4.03 1.08 5.71
C VAL A 105 -4.51 2.20 4.80
N ILE A 106 -3.58 2.79 4.06
CA ILE A 106 -3.80 3.87 3.10
C ILE A 106 -3.55 3.28 1.72
N GLN A 107 -4.56 3.27 0.87
CA GLN A 107 -4.38 2.93 -0.53
C GLN A 107 -3.76 4.12 -1.25
N LEU A 108 -2.69 3.88 -1.96
CA LEU A 108 -2.02 4.89 -2.76
C LEU A 108 -2.38 4.69 -4.23
N PRO A 109 -2.71 5.76 -4.96
CA PRO A 109 -2.91 5.62 -6.40
C PRO A 109 -1.61 5.14 -7.05
N ASP A 110 -1.72 4.26 -8.04
CA ASP A 110 -0.57 3.87 -8.84
C ASP A 110 0.04 5.15 -9.47
N PRO A 111 1.33 5.41 -9.31
CA PRO A 111 1.98 6.57 -9.95
C PRO A 111 1.76 6.63 -11.47
N ARG A 112 1.52 5.47 -12.11
CA ARG A 112 1.15 5.38 -13.53
C ARG A 112 -0.23 5.92 -13.82
N ASP A 113 -1.11 5.95 -12.82
CA ASP A 113 -2.49 6.45 -12.94
C ASP A 113 -2.58 7.94 -12.60
N ALA A 114 -1.51 8.51 -12.03
CA ALA A 114 -1.43 9.93 -11.73
C ALA A 114 -1.50 10.74 -13.02
N GLY A 115 -2.59 11.48 -13.20
CA GLY A 115 -2.82 12.28 -14.39
C GLY A 115 -3.56 11.58 -15.52
N LEU A 116 -4.11 10.38 -15.29
CA LEU A 116 -5.05 9.79 -16.24
C LEU A 116 -6.31 10.65 -16.35
N TYR A 117 -6.81 10.72 -17.57
CA TYR A 117 -8.01 11.51 -17.86
C TYR A 117 -9.22 10.95 -17.11
N ARG A 118 -9.93 11.83 -16.41
CA ARG A 118 -11.18 11.55 -15.74
C ARG A 118 -12.07 12.80 -15.78
N ASP A 119 -13.32 12.62 -16.15
CA ASP A 119 -14.37 13.63 -16.07
C ASP A 119 -15.62 13.08 -15.36
N GLU A 120 -16.78 13.71 -15.50
CA GLU A 120 -18.03 13.27 -14.86
C GLU A 120 -18.63 11.99 -15.48
N THR A 121 -18.23 11.61 -16.69
CA THR A 121 -18.84 10.51 -17.46
C THR A 121 -17.83 9.41 -17.75
N TYR A 122 -16.58 9.77 -18.07
CA TYR A 122 -15.55 8.83 -18.52
C TYR A 122 -14.29 8.92 -17.69
N ALA A 123 -13.65 7.78 -17.50
CA ALA A 123 -12.32 7.65 -16.93
C ALA A 123 -11.44 6.78 -17.82
N VAL A 124 -10.17 7.14 -17.97
CA VAL A 124 -9.15 6.27 -18.55
C VAL A 124 -8.54 5.46 -17.43
N GLU A 125 -8.58 4.15 -17.53
CA GLU A 125 -8.04 3.25 -16.52
C GLU A 125 -7.03 2.27 -17.14
N PRO A 126 -6.01 1.84 -16.38
CA PRO A 126 -5.10 0.79 -16.81
C PRO A 126 -5.88 -0.51 -17.04
N PHE A 127 -5.51 -1.22 -18.10
CA PHE A 127 -6.12 -2.47 -18.48
C PHE A 127 -5.04 -3.44 -18.99
N PRO A 128 -5.20 -4.76 -18.85
CA PRO A 128 -4.25 -5.70 -19.42
C PRO A 128 -3.98 -5.42 -20.92
N GLY A 129 -2.72 -5.11 -21.23
CA GLY A 129 -2.30 -4.75 -22.58
C GLY A 129 -2.35 -3.26 -22.92
N GLY A 130 -2.71 -2.36 -21.97
CA GLY A 130 -2.72 -0.91 -22.21
C GLY A 130 -3.71 -0.14 -21.34
N TYR A 131 -4.57 0.65 -21.94
CA TYR A 131 -5.56 1.49 -21.27
C TYR A 131 -6.95 1.25 -21.84
N ALA A 132 -7.96 1.29 -20.98
CA ALA A 132 -9.36 1.18 -21.36
C ALA A 132 -10.12 2.47 -20.98
N LEU A 133 -11.17 2.75 -21.75
CA LEU A 133 -12.10 3.83 -21.43
C LEU A 133 -13.27 3.23 -20.63
N MET A 134 -13.50 3.76 -19.44
CA MET A 134 -14.57 3.34 -18.54
C MET A 134 -15.65 4.41 -18.44
N ASN A 135 -16.90 4.00 -18.36
CA ASN A 135 -18.01 4.88 -18.02
C ASN A 135 -18.18 4.88 -16.50
N ILE A 136 -18.01 6.03 -15.87
CA ILE A 136 -18.05 6.19 -14.40
C ILE A 136 -19.42 5.87 -13.82
N ARG A 137 -20.51 6.18 -14.55
CA ARG A 137 -21.86 6.04 -14.02
C ARG A 137 -22.31 4.59 -13.83
N ASN A 138 -21.83 3.70 -14.68
CA ASN A 138 -22.22 2.29 -14.65
C ASN A 138 -21.05 1.34 -14.42
N GLY A 139 -19.81 1.85 -14.28
CA GLY A 139 -18.61 1.04 -14.12
C GLY A 139 -18.27 0.14 -15.32
N ALA A 140 -18.92 0.33 -16.46
CA ALA A 140 -18.71 -0.51 -17.63
C ALA A 140 -17.66 0.07 -18.57
N ARG A 141 -16.92 -0.84 -19.23
CA ARG A 141 -16.00 -0.43 -20.28
C ARG A 141 -16.74 0.08 -21.52
N VAL A 142 -16.27 1.20 -22.07
CA VAL A 142 -16.81 1.78 -23.30
C VAL A 142 -16.17 1.10 -24.50
N GLY A 143 -16.91 0.23 -25.13
CA GLY A 143 -16.43 -0.60 -26.25
C GLY A 143 -15.43 -1.69 -25.82
N ASN A 144 -14.85 -2.36 -26.81
CA ASN A 144 -13.90 -3.46 -26.58
C ASN A 144 -12.43 -3.08 -26.85
N GLN A 145 -12.16 -1.83 -27.17
CA GLN A 145 -10.84 -1.38 -27.57
C GLN A 145 -9.94 -1.16 -26.36
N VAL A 146 -8.70 -1.67 -26.45
CA VAL A 146 -7.59 -1.37 -25.55
C VAL A 146 -6.63 -0.44 -26.28
N TYR A 147 -6.28 0.65 -25.65
CA TYR A 147 -5.42 1.70 -26.21
C TYR A 147 -3.98 1.51 -25.76
N ALA A 148 -3.02 1.67 -26.64
CA ALA A 148 -1.60 1.48 -26.32
C ALA A 148 -1.07 2.50 -25.29
N ASN A 149 -1.66 3.69 -25.21
CA ASN A 149 -1.30 4.72 -24.24
C ASN A 149 -2.51 5.55 -23.79
N ALA A 150 -2.35 6.22 -22.65
CA ALA A 150 -3.41 7.03 -22.03
C ALA A 150 -3.87 8.20 -22.91
N ALA A 151 -3.00 8.77 -23.74
CA ALA A 151 -3.35 9.88 -24.64
C ALA A 151 -4.35 9.44 -25.72
N GLN A 152 -4.18 8.24 -26.28
CA GLN A 152 -5.13 7.66 -27.23
C GLN A 152 -6.49 7.36 -26.58
N ALA A 153 -6.48 6.79 -25.37
CA ALA A 153 -7.71 6.56 -24.61
C ALA A 153 -8.43 7.88 -24.28
N LYS A 154 -7.69 8.93 -23.91
CA LYS A 154 -8.25 10.28 -23.70
C LYS A 154 -8.87 10.85 -24.99
N SER A 155 -8.20 10.74 -26.11
CA SER A 155 -8.73 11.19 -27.41
C SER A 155 -10.02 10.47 -27.75
N ALA A 156 -10.10 9.16 -27.48
CA ALA A 156 -11.31 8.38 -27.65
C ALA A 156 -12.44 8.84 -26.70
N ALA A 157 -12.13 9.19 -25.45
CA ALA A 157 -13.12 9.78 -24.53
C ALA A 157 -13.71 11.08 -25.07
N LEU A 158 -12.85 11.97 -25.54
CA LEU A 158 -13.28 13.25 -26.11
C LEU A 158 -14.12 13.08 -27.38
N SER A 159 -13.82 12.09 -28.22
CA SER A 159 -14.61 11.80 -29.43
C SER A 159 -16.03 11.33 -29.12
N GLN A 160 -16.26 10.69 -27.96
CA GLN A 160 -17.60 10.28 -27.53
C GLN A 160 -18.55 11.48 -27.33
N TYR A 161 -18.02 12.64 -26.94
CA TYR A 161 -18.79 13.87 -26.81
C TYR A 161 -19.13 14.51 -28.16
N ALA A 162 -18.20 14.46 -29.11
CA ALA A 162 -18.43 15.00 -30.45
C ALA A 162 -19.56 14.26 -31.21
N THR A 163 -19.71 12.95 -30.98
CA THR A 163 -20.75 12.12 -31.63
C THR A 163 -22.14 12.36 -31.03
N LYS A 164 -22.26 12.91 -29.82
CA LYS A 164 -23.57 13.18 -29.16
C LYS A 164 -24.19 14.53 -29.55
N VAL A 165 -23.49 15.38 -30.25
CA VAL A 165 -23.92 16.74 -30.63
C VAL A 165 -24.43 16.80 -32.08
N ALA A 166 -24.38 15.70 -32.82
CA ALA A 166 -24.87 15.59 -34.19
C ALA A 166 -26.29 14.87 -34.20
#